data_865a1c3cad8e2da39b4a33cb741f2716
#
_entry.id   865a1c3cad8e2da39b4a33cb741f2716
#
_cell.length_a   1.000
_cell.length_b   1.000
_cell.length_c   1.000
_cell.angle_alpha   90.00
_cell.angle_beta   90.00
_cell.angle_gamma   90.00
#
_symmetry.space_group_name_H-M   'P 1'
#
loop_
_entity.id
_entity.type
_entity.pdbx_description
1 polymer ?
#
loop_
_entity_poly.entity_id
_entity_poly.type
_entity_poly.pdbx_seq_one_letter_code
_entity_poly.pdbx_strand_id
1 'polypeptide(L)'
;VGHVEVTKLRHQLPDGRVLFADVSFRVADGAKVALVGPNGAGKTTLVRMIAGDLVPKSGTVTTSGGLGVMRQFIGSVRDDSTVRDLLLGVAPPRVQQAAAALDAAELAMMEHDDDEPTQMRYAQALADWGDTGGYDAEVLWDTCTVAALGVPYERAQYRGLRTLSGGEQKRLALEALLRGPDEVLLLDEPDNYLDVPGKLWLENELRESVKTVLFISHDRELLSRAATRIVTIEDGRSWVHGGSFATYHEARNERNERLEELRRRWDEEHAKLKALVLRLKIKATYNDGMASQYHAAQTRLRRFEEAGPPEETPRDQKVRMRLQGGRTGVRAVTVDNLELTGLMRPFSVEIFFGERVGVLGSNGSGKSHFLRLLAGGEVAHTGRWKLGARVVPGHFAQTHEHPEMVGRSLVELLWAEHSLQRHDAMRALARYELQFCGDQPFETLSGGQQARFQILLLELAGSTALLLDEPTDNLDLASAEALEEGLAGYQGTVVAVTHDRWLARSLDRFLIFGADGSVYETPEPVWDEGRVVRER
;
A
#
# COMPACT_ATOMS: atom_id res chain seq x y z
N VAL A 1 -22.76 2.50 -17.86
CA VAL A 1 -21.54 2.98 -17.22
C VAL A 1 -21.79 3.08 -15.73
N GLY A 2 -20.90 2.52 -14.93
CA GLY A 2 -21.09 2.35 -13.49
C GLY A 2 -20.56 3.51 -12.67
N HIS A 3 -21.12 3.75 -11.50
CA HIS A 3 -20.63 4.75 -10.52
C HIS A 3 -20.64 4.19 -9.10
N VAL A 4 -19.90 4.86 -8.21
CA VAL A 4 -19.91 4.59 -6.76
C VAL A 4 -20.26 5.88 -6.03
N GLU A 5 -21.20 5.81 -5.10
CA GLU A 5 -21.54 6.92 -4.21
C GLU A 5 -21.54 6.46 -2.76
N VAL A 6 -20.81 7.18 -1.94
CA VAL A 6 -20.70 6.97 -0.49
C VAL A 6 -21.23 8.21 0.19
N THR A 7 -22.23 8.06 1.05
CA THR A 7 -22.91 9.18 1.70
C THR A 7 -22.96 9.00 3.21
N LYS A 8 -22.35 9.94 3.94
CA LYS A 8 -22.35 10.05 5.41
C LYS A 8 -22.01 8.73 6.11
N LEU A 9 -21.03 8.01 5.57
CA LEU A 9 -20.61 6.72 6.08
C LEU A 9 -19.99 6.89 7.46
N ARG A 10 -20.47 6.08 8.41
CA ARG A 10 -19.91 6.00 9.77
C ARG A 10 -19.63 4.56 10.12
N HIS A 11 -18.49 4.32 10.71
CA HIS A 11 -18.11 3.00 11.18
C HIS A 11 -17.24 3.06 12.42
N GLN A 12 -17.42 2.09 13.29
CA GLN A 12 -16.69 1.95 14.54
C GLN A 12 -16.15 0.52 14.63
N LEU A 13 -14.90 0.39 14.98
CA LEU A 13 -14.25 -0.90 15.18
C LEU A 13 -14.79 -1.60 16.43
N PRO A 14 -14.60 -2.93 16.56
CA PRO A 14 -15.06 -3.69 17.73
C PRO A 14 -14.48 -3.20 19.07
N ASP A 15 -13.30 -2.57 19.04
CA ASP A 15 -12.63 -1.97 20.20
C ASP A 15 -13.23 -0.60 20.62
N GLY A 16 -14.25 -0.13 19.91
CA GLY A 16 -14.92 1.14 20.16
C GLY A 16 -14.30 2.35 19.47
N ARG A 17 -13.17 2.22 18.80
CA ARG A 17 -12.51 3.29 18.05
C ARG A 17 -13.33 3.64 16.81
N VAL A 18 -13.59 4.94 16.62
CA VAL A 18 -14.26 5.46 15.42
C VAL A 18 -13.27 5.42 14.25
N LEU A 19 -13.58 4.63 13.24
CA LEU A 19 -12.79 4.56 12.01
C LEU A 19 -13.28 5.59 11.00
N PHE A 20 -14.61 5.71 10.83
CA PHE A 20 -15.24 6.72 9.98
C PHE A 20 -16.28 7.51 10.79
N ALA A 21 -16.15 8.82 10.77
CA ALA A 21 -17.06 9.76 11.42
C ALA A 21 -18.07 10.37 10.43
N ASP A 22 -17.59 10.72 9.24
CA ASP A 22 -18.38 11.25 8.13
C ASP A 22 -17.57 11.14 6.83
N VAL A 23 -17.77 10.05 6.10
CA VAL A 23 -17.12 9.84 4.80
C VAL A 23 -18.18 9.94 3.70
N SER A 24 -17.98 10.90 2.79
CA SER A 24 -18.90 11.17 1.69
C SER A 24 -18.12 11.55 0.44
N PHE A 25 -18.29 10.79 -0.64
CA PHE A 25 -17.71 11.10 -1.96
C PHE A 25 -18.42 10.34 -3.06
N ARG A 26 -18.19 10.77 -4.30
CA ARG A 26 -18.73 10.12 -5.50
C ARG A 26 -17.62 9.87 -6.51
N VAL A 27 -17.59 8.65 -7.04
CA VAL A 27 -16.80 8.25 -8.20
C VAL A 27 -17.74 8.28 -9.41
N ALA A 28 -17.57 9.25 -10.27
CA ALA A 28 -18.41 9.41 -11.47
C ALA A 28 -18.05 8.37 -12.54
N ASP A 29 -18.95 8.19 -13.49
CA ASP A 29 -18.78 7.30 -14.62
C ASP A 29 -17.46 7.54 -15.36
N GLY A 30 -16.71 6.48 -15.59
CA GLY A 30 -15.41 6.51 -16.29
C GLY A 30 -14.26 7.19 -15.52
N ALA A 31 -14.53 7.74 -14.33
CA ALA A 31 -13.50 8.40 -13.52
C ALA A 31 -12.50 7.39 -12.93
N LYS A 32 -11.24 7.81 -12.84
CA LYS A 32 -10.16 7.11 -12.13
C LYS A 32 -9.88 7.86 -10.85
N VAL A 33 -10.35 7.32 -9.74
CA VAL A 33 -10.24 7.97 -8.43
C VAL A 33 -9.27 7.20 -7.56
N ALA A 34 -8.23 7.89 -7.10
CA ALA A 34 -7.31 7.35 -6.13
C ALA A 34 -7.79 7.61 -4.70
N LEU A 35 -7.73 6.59 -3.86
CA LEU A 35 -8.01 6.67 -2.43
C LEU A 35 -6.70 6.69 -1.66
N VAL A 36 -6.37 7.82 -1.06
CA VAL A 36 -5.13 8.02 -0.31
C VAL A 36 -5.41 8.33 1.16
N GLY A 37 -4.39 8.26 1.99
CA GLY A 37 -4.46 8.56 3.42
C GLY A 37 -3.45 7.74 4.21
N PRO A 38 -3.27 8.06 5.49
CA PRO A 38 -2.33 7.37 6.37
C PRO A 38 -2.60 5.87 6.46
N ASN A 39 -1.57 5.10 6.80
CA ASN A 39 -1.74 3.70 7.14
C ASN A 39 -2.65 3.57 8.38
N GLY A 40 -3.63 2.67 8.31
CA GLY A 40 -4.64 2.50 9.35
C GLY A 40 -5.82 3.49 9.29
N ALA A 41 -5.89 4.39 8.31
CA ALA A 41 -7.05 5.28 8.10
C ALA A 41 -8.33 4.55 7.65
N GLY A 42 -8.23 3.26 7.32
CA GLY A 42 -9.39 2.45 6.95
C GLY A 42 -9.64 2.34 5.45
N LYS A 43 -8.67 2.68 4.59
CA LYS A 43 -8.82 2.62 3.11
C LYS A 43 -9.35 1.25 2.64
N THR A 44 -8.67 0.16 2.99
CA THR A 44 -9.10 -1.22 2.68
C THR A 44 -10.47 -1.55 3.28
N THR A 45 -10.75 -1.09 4.51
CA THR A 45 -12.06 -1.28 5.15
C THR A 45 -13.16 -0.58 4.36
N LEU A 46 -12.91 0.63 3.87
CA LEU A 46 -13.85 1.36 3.02
C LEU A 46 -14.11 0.63 1.69
N VAL A 47 -13.06 0.13 1.03
CA VAL A 47 -13.19 -0.69 -0.19
C VAL A 47 -14.03 -1.95 0.08
N ARG A 48 -13.81 -2.63 1.20
CA ARG A 48 -14.63 -3.80 1.61
C ARG A 48 -16.10 -3.44 1.87
N MET A 49 -16.38 -2.24 2.40
CA MET A 49 -17.76 -1.77 2.57
C MET A 49 -18.42 -1.46 1.21
N ILE A 50 -17.68 -0.87 0.28
CA ILE A 50 -18.16 -0.60 -1.08
C ILE A 50 -18.40 -1.93 -1.82
N ALA A 51 -17.54 -2.92 -1.62
CA ALA A 51 -17.69 -4.27 -2.17
C ALA A 51 -18.88 -5.07 -1.56
N GLY A 52 -19.43 -4.61 -0.43
CA GLY A 52 -20.51 -5.31 0.30
C GLY A 52 -20.01 -6.38 1.28
N ASP A 53 -18.70 -6.53 1.47
CA ASP A 53 -18.11 -7.50 2.43
C ASP A 53 -18.33 -7.08 3.89
N LEU A 54 -18.54 -5.78 4.14
CA LEU A 54 -18.77 -5.20 5.47
C LEU A 54 -19.95 -4.24 5.45
N VAL A 55 -20.78 -4.32 6.48
CA VAL A 55 -21.91 -3.39 6.66
C VAL A 55 -21.47 -2.20 7.49
N PRO A 56 -21.64 -0.95 7.02
CA PRO A 56 -21.36 0.24 7.83
C PRO A 56 -22.35 0.38 8.99
N LYS A 57 -21.94 1.07 10.05
CA LYS A 57 -22.83 1.35 11.19
C LYS A 57 -23.99 2.29 10.82
N SER A 58 -23.71 3.27 9.95
CA SER A 58 -24.71 4.17 9.35
C SER A 58 -24.14 4.80 8.08
N GLY A 59 -25.02 5.43 7.31
CA GLY A 59 -24.72 5.96 5.99
C GLY A 59 -25.11 4.96 4.89
N THR A 60 -24.90 5.33 3.64
CA THR A 60 -25.27 4.52 2.49
C THR A 60 -24.12 4.42 1.50
N VAL A 61 -23.98 3.24 0.90
CA VAL A 61 -23.12 2.99 -0.24
C VAL A 61 -24.01 2.51 -1.38
N THR A 62 -23.94 3.18 -2.51
CA THR A 62 -24.64 2.78 -3.73
C THR A 62 -23.66 2.58 -4.87
N THR A 63 -23.84 1.49 -5.59
CA THR A 63 -23.05 1.16 -6.78
C THR A 63 -24.01 0.88 -7.93
N SER A 64 -23.65 1.27 -9.13
CA SER A 64 -24.35 0.89 -10.35
C SER A 64 -23.37 0.21 -11.31
N GLY A 65 -23.89 -0.70 -12.13
CA GLY A 65 -23.06 -1.55 -13.00
C GLY A 65 -22.48 -2.76 -12.26
N GLY A 66 -21.80 -3.64 -13.00
CA GLY A 66 -21.05 -4.76 -12.44
C GLY A 66 -19.85 -4.27 -11.63
N LEU A 67 -19.54 -4.95 -10.53
CA LEU A 67 -18.49 -4.59 -9.60
C LEU A 67 -17.41 -5.66 -9.56
N GLY A 68 -16.24 -5.36 -10.12
CA GLY A 68 -15.03 -6.17 -10.03
C GLY A 68 -14.15 -5.71 -8.88
N VAL A 69 -13.70 -6.64 -8.05
CA VAL A 69 -12.93 -6.33 -6.84
C VAL A 69 -11.60 -7.07 -6.84
N MET A 70 -10.50 -6.33 -6.76
CA MET A 70 -9.18 -6.87 -6.47
C MET A 70 -8.82 -6.62 -5.01
N ARG A 71 -8.71 -7.69 -4.22
CA ARG A 71 -8.34 -7.62 -2.81
C ARG A 71 -6.83 -7.54 -2.62
N GLN A 72 -6.39 -6.92 -1.54
CA GLN A 72 -4.98 -6.66 -1.19
C GLN A 72 -4.10 -7.93 -1.21
N PHE A 73 -4.62 -9.08 -0.81
CA PHE A 73 -3.83 -10.32 -0.68
C PHE A 73 -3.45 -10.99 -2.01
N ILE A 74 -3.99 -10.54 -3.15
CA ILE A 74 -3.57 -11.05 -4.45
C ILE A 74 -2.11 -10.66 -4.69
N GLY A 75 -1.26 -11.65 -5.03
CA GLY A 75 0.20 -11.52 -5.13
C GLY A 75 0.96 -12.17 -3.98
N SER A 76 0.30 -12.43 -2.85
CA SER A 76 0.88 -13.12 -1.68
C SER A 76 0.29 -14.49 -1.39
N VAL A 77 -0.57 -15.00 -2.28
CA VAL A 77 -1.22 -16.32 -2.14
C VAL A 77 -0.18 -17.43 -2.20
N ARG A 78 -0.15 -18.29 -1.17
CA ARG A 78 0.80 -19.41 -1.03
C ARG A 78 0.12 -20.73 -0.64
N ASP A 79 -1.21 -20.76 -0.64
CA ASP A 79 -2.00 -21.97 -0.45
C ASP A 79 -2.02 -22.86 -1.70
N ASP A 80 -2.82 -23.91 -1.70
CA ASP A 80 -2.94 -24.86 -2.80
C ASP A 80 -3.90 -24.38 -3.91
N SER A 81 -4.34 -23.12 -3.88
CA SER A 81 -5.19 -22.53 -4.91
C SER A 81 -4.51 -22.54 -6.29
N THR A 82 -5.32 -22.66 -7.32
CA THR A 82 -4.88 -22.73 -8.71
C THR A 82 -5.09 -21.40 -9.45
N VAL A 83 -4.56 -21.29 -10.65
CA VAL A 83 -4.84 -20.19 -11.58
C VAL A 83 -6.34 -20.03 -11.84
N ARG A 84 -7.07 -21.17 -11.99
CA ARG A 84 -8.53 -21.16 -12.14
C ARG A 84 -9.22 -20.53 -10.93
N ASP A 85 -8.80 -20.89 -9.73
CA ASP A 85 -9.37 -20.35 -8.49
C ASP A 85 -9.16 -18.83 -8.38
N LEU A 86 -7.99 -18.32 -8.77
CA LEU A 86 -7.70 -16.89 -8.82
C LEU A 86 -8.63 -16.17 -9.80
N LEU A 87 -8.78 -16.68 -11.01
CA LEU A 87 -9.60 -16.10 -12.05
C LEU A 87 -11.08 -16.13 -11.67
N LEU A 88 -11.56 -17.22 -11.09
CA LEU A 88 -12.90 -17.31 -10.52
C LEU A 88 -13.10 -16.31 -9.39
N GLY A 89 -12.12 -16.14 -8.51
CA GLY A 89 -12.19 -15.23 -7.37
C GLY A 89 -12.37 -13.76 -7.75
N VAL A 90 -12.01 -13.38 -8.98
CA VAL A 90 -12.19 -12.02 -9.52
C VAL A 90 -13.32 -11.95 -10.57
N ALA A 91 -13.94 -13.06 -10.93
CA ALA A 91 -15.05 -13.11 -11.87
C ALA A 91 -16.36 -12.60 -11.22
N PRO A 92 -17.37 -12.20 -12.02
CA PRO A 92 -18.67 -11.80 -11.49
C PRO A 92 -19.31 -12.89 -10.61
N PRO A 93 -20.04 -12.52 -9.53
CA PRO A 93 -20.60 -13.48 -8.58
C PRO A 93 -21.48 -14.59 -9.21
N ARG A 94 -22.20 -14.26 -10.29
CA ARG A 94 -23.01 -15.26 -11.04
C ARG A 94 -22.14 -16.35 -11.67
N VAL A 95 -20.98 -15.99 -12.21
CA VAL A 95 -20.03 -16.94 -12.80
C VAL A 95 -19.38 -17.80 -11.71
N GLN A 96 -19.03 -17.20 -10.57
CA GLN A 96 -18.49 -17.92 -9.42
C GLN A 96 -19.49 -18.97 -8.90
N GLN A 97 -20.78 -18.62 -8.76
CA GLN A 97 -21.81 -19.53 -8.29
C GLN A 97 -22.06 -20.68 -9.29
N ALA A 98 -22.09 -20.36 -10.58
CA ALA A 98 -22.26 -21.40 -11.61
C ALA A 98 -21.05 -22.36 -11.67
N ALA A 99 -19.82 -21.86 -11.51
CA ALA A 99 -18.63 -22.68 -11.42
C ALA A 99 -18.69 -23.63 -10.20
N ALA A 100 -19.02 -23.10 -9.01
CA ALA A 100 -19.14 -23.92 -7.81
C ALA A 100 -20.23 -25.00 -7.93
N ALA A 101 -21.35 -24.69 -8.59
CA ALA A 101 -22.40 -25.66 -8.84
C ALA A 101 -21.96 -26.75 -9.85
N LEU A 102 -21.21 -26.35 -10.89
CA LEU A 102 -20.65 -27.28 -11.87
C LEU A 102 -19.60 -28.21 -11.22
N ASP A 103 -18.67 -27.68 -10.45
CA ASP A 103 -17.63 -28.44 -9.76
C ASP A 103 -18.26 -29.47 -8.78
N ALA A 104 -19.29 -29.04 -8.03
CA ALA A 104 -20.02 -29.94 -7.12
C ALA A 104 -20.79 -31.03 -7.86
N ALA A 105 -21.38 -30.71 -9.01
CA ALA A 105 -22.11 -31.70 -9.83
C ALA A 105 -21.16 -32.69 -10.51
N GLU A 106 -19.99 -32.22 -10.96
CA GLU A 106 -18.93 -33.06 -11.55
C GLU A 106 -18.36 -34.04 -10.51
N LEU A 107 -18.10 -33.58 -9.30
CA LEU A 107 -17.64 -34.42 -8.21
C LEU A 107 -18.67 -35.50 -7.86
N ALA A 108 -19.97 -35.14 -7.74
CA ALA A 108 -21.04 -36.09 -7.48
C ALA A 108 -21.19 -37.14 -8.60
N MET A 109 -20.96 -36.73 -9.85
CA MET A 109 -20.99 -37.62 -10.99
C MET A 109 -19.83 -38.63 -10.98
N MET A 110 -18.63 -38.19 -10.54
CA MET A 110 -17.49 -39.10 -10.37
C MET A 110 -17.71 -40.17 -9.28
N GLU A 111 -18.51 -39.84 -8.24
CA GLU A 111 -18.82 -40.75 -7.14
C GLU A 111 -20.00 -41.69 -7.48
N HIS A 112 -20.97 -41.26 -8.31
CA HIS A 112 -22.22 -41.95 -8.61
C HIS A 112 -22.56 -41.83 -10.12
N ASP A 113 -21.73 -42.40 -10.98
CA ASP A 113 -21.83 -42.31 -12.45
C ASP A 113 -23.13 -42.89 -13.03
N ASP A 114 -23.71 -43.93 -12.41
CA ASP A 114 -24.90 -44.62 -12.88
C ASP A 114 -26.24 -44.02 -12.37
N ASP A 115 -26.20 -42.90 -11.61
CA ASP A 115 -27.39 -42.29 -11.01
C ASP A 115 -28.01 -41.21 -11.93
N GLU A 116 -29.19 -41.52 -12.52
CA GLU A 116 -29.88 -40.60 -13.45
C GLU A 116 -30.13 -39.20 -12.87
N PRO A 117 -30.54 -38.99 -11.58
CA PRO A 117 -30.64 -37.67 -10.97
C PRO A 117 -29.31 -36.92 -10.91
N THR A 118 -28.20 -37.62 -10.75
CA THR A 118 -26.84 -37.02 -10.72
C THR A 118 -26.42 -36.58 -12.10
N GLN A 119 -26.68 -37.38 -13.13
CA GLN A 119 -26.43 -36.99 -14.54
C GLN A 119 -27.27 -35.77 -14.95
N MET A 120 -28.55 -35.71 -14.55
CA MET A 120 -29.42 -34.55 -14.82
C MET A 120 -28.91 -33.29 -14.10
N ARG A 121 -28.45 -33.39 -12.85
CA ARG A 121 -27.85 -32.24 -12.14
C ARG A 121 -26.60 -31.73 -12.82
N TYR A 122 -25.74 -32.63 -13.29
CA TYR A 122 -24.54 -32.23 -14.05
C TYR A 122 -24.91 -31.55 -15.38
N ALA A 123 -25.86 -32.12 -16.14
CA ALA A 123 -26.33 -31.52 -17.38
C ALA A 123 -26.94 -30.11 -17.16
N GLN A 124 -27.72 -29.95 -16.06
CA GLN A 124 -28.27 -28.64 -15.70
C GLN A 124 -27.17 -27.64 -15.30
N ALA A 125 -26.20 -28.05 -14.47
CA ALA A 125 -25.09 -27.20 -14.07
C ALA A 125 -24.22 -26.77 -15.27
N LEU A 126 -24.05 -27.64 -16.25
CA LEU A 126 -23.34 -27.33 -17.50
C LEU A 126 -24.11 -26.31 -18.36
N ALA A 127 -25.45 -26.45 -18.44
CA ALA A 127 -26.30 -25.46 -19.10
C ALA A 127 -26.26 -24.10 -18.39
N ASP A 128 -26.37 -24.10 -17.06
CA ASP A 128 -26.28 -22.88 -16.23
C ASP A 128 -24.91 -22.19 -16.38
N TRP A 129 -23.82 -22.96 -16.49
CA TRP A 129 -22.49 -22.43 -16.80
C TRP A 129 -22.47 -21.67 -18.11
N GLY A 130 -23.05 -22.26 -19.17
CA GLY A 130 -23.18 -21.59 -20.48
C GLY A 130 -24.03 -20.32 -20.39
N ASP A 131 -25.23 -20.40 -19.77
CA ASP A 131 -26.17 -19.30 -19.67
C ASP A 131 -25.65 -18.11 -18.84
N THR A 132 -24.81 -18.39 -17.85
CA THR A 132 -24.16 -17.32 -17.04
C THR A 132 -22.95 -16.69 -17.72
N GLY A 133 -22.52 -17.17 -18.89
CA GLY A 133 -21.36 -16.68 -19.61
C GLY A 133 -20.04 -17.32 -19.17
N GLY A 134 -20.09 -18.54 -18.62
CA GLY A 134 -18.89 -19.26 -18.18
C GLY A 134 -17.91 -19.56 -19.31
N TYR A 135 -18.42 -19.98 -20.48
CA TYR A 135 -17.57 -20.20 -21.66
C TYR A 135 -16.95 -18.90 -22.20
N ASP A 136 -17.68 -17.79 -22.13
CA ASP A 136 -17.13 -16.47 -22.51
C ASP A 136 -16.02 -16.06 -21.53
N ALA A 137 -16.19 -16.39 -20.24
CA ALA A 137 -15.16 -16.17 -19.23
C ALA A 137 -13.89 -17.00 -19.50
N GLU A 138 -14.02 -18.27 -19.92
CA GLU A 138 -12.86 -19.11 -20.27
C GLU A 138 -12.08 -18.56 -21.45
N VAL A 139 -12.77 -18.05 -22.49
CA VAL A 139 -12.13 -17.37 -23.65
C VAL A 139 -11.38 -16.12 -23.19
N LEU A 140 -12.00 -15.33 -22.29
CA LEU A 140 -11.34 -14.18 -21.69
C LEU A 140 -10.11 -14.61 -20.88
N TRP A 141 -10.21 -15.65 -20.07
CA TRP A 141 -9.12 -16.18 -19.24
C TRP A 141 -7.97 -16.72 -20.08
N ASP A 142 -8.23 -17.29 -21.23
CA ASP A 142 -7.19 -17.68 -22.18
C ASP A 142 -6.37 -16.47 -22.62
N THR A 143 -7.05 -15.38 -23.01
CA THR A 143 -6.39 -14.11 -23.35
C THR A 143 -5.56 -13.57 -22.17
N CYS A 144 -6.11 -13.62 -20.94
CA CYS A 144 -5.44 -13.13 -19.73
C CYS A 144 -4.21 -13.98 -19.36
N THR A 145 -4.29 -15.30 -19.46
CA THR A 145 -3.17 -16.20 -19.14
C THR A 145 -2.05 -16.09 -20.18
N VAL A 146 -2.39 -15.94 -21.45
CA VAL A 146 -1.40 -15.66 -22.50
C VAL A 146 -0.70 -14.32 -22.24
N ALA A 147 -1.46 -13.25 -21.93
CA ALA A 147 -0.89 -11.93 -21.66
C ALA A 147 -0.03 -11.88 -20.39
N ALA A 148 -0.46 -12.55 -19.32
CA ALA A 148 0.22 -12.53 -18.01
C ALA A 148 1.34 -13.57 -17.88
N LEU A 149 1.11 -14.80 -18.38
CA LEU A 149 1.96 -15.96 -18.12
C LEU A 149 2.64 -16.49 -19.38
N GLY A 150 2.21 -16.05 -20.58
CA GLY A 150 2.73 -16.56 -21.86
C GLY A 150 2.26 -17.96 -22.23
N VAL A 151 1.22 -18.48 -21.56
CA VAL A 151 0.70 -19.83 -21.81
C VAL A 151 -0.82 -19.82 -21.90
N PRO A 152 -1.46 -20.68 -22.75
CA PRO A 152 -2.90 -20.80 -22.84
C PRO A 152 -3.55 -21.23 -21.51
N TYR A 153 -4.80 -20.86 -21.31
CA TYR A 153 -5.59 -21.17 -20.10
C TYR A 153 -5.68 -22.67 -19.83
N GLU A 154 -5.91 -23.46 -20.87
CA GLU A 154 -5.98 -24.94 -20.78
C GLU A 154 -4.76 -25.56 -20.08
N ARG A 155 -3.57 -25.00 -20.30
CA ARG A 155 -2.33 -25.45 -19.66
C ARG A 155 -2.08 -24.81 -18.29
N ALA A 156 -2.61 -23.60 -18.10
CA ALA A 156 -2.36 -22.83 -16.89
C ALA A 156 -3.35 -23.13 -15.75
N GLN A 157 -4.60 -23.51 -16.05
CA GLN A 157 -5.72 -23.55 -15.11
C GLN A 157 -5.46 -24.32 -13.82
N TYR A 158 -4.77 -25.46 -13.89
CA TYR A 158 -4.45 -26.32 -12.73
C TYR A 158 -3.09 -26.02 -12.09
N ARG A 159 -2.37 -25.02 -12.62
CA ARG A 159 -1.09 -24.61 -12.05
C ARG A 159 -1.31 -23.95 -10.70
N GLY A 160 -0.63 -24.43 -9.65
CA GLY A 160 -0.73 -23.87 -8.29
C GLY A 160 -0.18 -22.45 -8.21
N LEU A 161 -0.89 -21.53 -7.56
CA LEU A 161 -0.50 -20.12 -7.42
C LEU A 161 0.84 -19.95 -6.72
N ARG A 162 1.22 -20.83 -5.81
CA ARG A 162 2.54 -20.83 -5.14
C ARG A 162 3.72 -20.93 -6.10
N THR A 163 3.48 -21.41 -7.33
CA THR A 163 4.51 -21.49 -8.38
C THR A 163 4.63 -20.23 -9.21
N LEU A 164 3.71 -19.28 -9.05
CA LEU A 164 3.71 -17.98 -9.69
C LEU A 164 4.37 -16.95 -8.77
N SER A 165 5.10 -16.02 -9.36
CA SER A 165 5.56 -14.83 -8.65
C SER A 165 4.36 -13.95 -8.24
N GLY A 166 4.55 -13.11 -7.20
CA GLY A 166 3.51 -12.17 -6.80
C GLY A 166 3.08 -11.22 -7.92
N GLY A 167 4.02 -10.80 -8.74
CA GLY A 167 3.74 -9.97 -9.92
C GLY A 167 2.92 -10.68 -10.99
N GLU A 168 3.20 -11.97 -11.26
CA GLU A 168 2.39 -12.78 -12.19
C GLU A 168 0.96 -12.96 -11.70
N GLN A 169 0.79 -13.23 -10.38
CA GLN A 169 -0.56 -13.34 -9.77
C GLN A 169 -1.33 -12.02 -9.91
N LYS A 170 -0.69 -10.88 -9.57
CA LYS A 170 -1.29 -9.54 -9.71
C LYS A 170 -1.64 -9.23 -11.16
N ARG A 171 -0.69 -9.44 -12.07
CA ARG A 171 -0.90 -9.20 -13.49
C ARG A 171 -2.09 -9.98 -14.02
N LEU A 172 -2.20 -11.26 -13.68
CA LEU A 172 -3.28 -12.12 -14.12
C LEU A 172 -4.65 -11.64 -13.63
N ALA A 173 -4.76 -11.28 -12.35
CA ALA A 173 -6.00 -10.75 -11.77
C ALA A 173 -6.39 -9.40 -12.40
N LEU A 174 -5.41 -8.51 -12.63
CA LEU A 174 -5.65 -7.22 -13.28
C LEU A 174 -6.09 -7.37 -14.73
N GLU A 175 -5.48 -8.27 -15.52
CA GLU A 175 -5.91 -8.56 -16.89
C GLU A 175 -7.37 -9.04 -16.91
N ALA A 176 -7.75 -9.94 -15.99
CA ALA A 176 -9.12 -10.45 -15.89
C ALA A 176 -10.14 -9.36 -15.52
N LEU A 177 -9.81 -8.47 -14.58
CA LEU A 177 -10.67 -7.38 -14.15
C LEU A 177 -10.79 -6.27 -15.21
N LEU A 178 -9.69 -5.87 -15.82
CA LEU A 178 -9.67 -4.80 -16.82
C LEU A 178 -10.39 -5.19 -18.10
N ARG A 179 -10.27 -6.44 -18.52
CA ARG A 179 -10.94 -6.98 -19.72
C ARG A 179 -12.32 -7.56 -19.44
N GLY A 180 -12.63 -7.89 -18.18
CA GLY A 180 -13.89 -8.49 -17.77
C GLY A 180 -15.11 -7.59 -17.99
N PRO A 181 -16.33 -8.08 -17.74
CA PRO A 181 -17.57 -7.37 -18.04
C PRO A 181 -17.94 -6.28 -17.02
N ASP A 182 -17.31 -6.27 -15.83
CA ASP A 182 -17.65 -5.33 -14.76
C ASP A 182 -17.32 -3.89 -15.15
N GLU A 183 -18.24 -2.97 -14.88
CA GLU A 183 -18.13 -1.55 -15.24
C GLU A 183 -17.40 -0.72 -14.19
N VAL A 184 -17.43 -1.18 -12.94
CA VAL A 184 -16.77 -0.55 -11.78
C VAL A 184 -15.69 -1.47 -11.24
N LEU A 185 -14.50 -0.94 -11.05
CA LEU A 185 -13.38 -1.68 -10.46
C LEU A 185 -12.96 -1.06 -9.12
N LEU A 186 -12.82 -1.90 -8.12
CA LEU A 186 -12.21 -1.58 -6.83
C LEU A 186 -10.85 -2.30 -6.74
N LEU A 187 -9.77 -1.53 -6.73
CA LEU A 187 -8.42 -2.09 -6.77
C LEU A 187 -7.66 -1.69 -5.50
N ASP A 188 -7.33 -2.67 -4.67
CA ASP A 188 -6.58 -2.44 -3.43
C ASP A 188 -5.10 -2.75 -3.66
N GLU A 189 -4.27 -1.70 -3.71
CA GLU A 189 -2.83 -1.73 -3.98
C GLU A 189 -2.49 -2.55 -5.25
N PRO A 190 -3.01 -2.16 -6.43
CA PRO A 190 -2.81 -2.93 -7.66
C PRO A 190 -1.36 -2.93 -8.17
N ASP A 191 -0.57 -1.96 -7.76
CA ASP A 191 0.84 -1.77 -8.14
C ASP A 191 1.82 -2.60 -7.31
N ASN A 192 1.43 -3.09 -6.14
CA ASN A 192 2.29 -3.94 -5.32
C ASN A 192 2.67 -5.23 -6.04
N TYR A 193 3.91 -5.69 -5.86
CA TYR A 193 4.53 -6.85 -6.53
C TYR A 193 4.77 -6.67 -8.03
N LEU A 194 4.34 -5.57 -8.66
CA LEU A 194 4.67 -5.31 -10.06
C LEU A 194 6.05 -4.66 -10.16
N ASP A 195 6.85 -5.13 -11.11
CA ASP A 195 8.04 -4.43 -11.55
C ASP A 195 7.67 -3.17 -12.36
N VAL A 196 8.65 -2.32 -12.66
CA VAL A 196 8.36 -1.04 -13.34
C VAL A 196 7.70 -1.22 -14.71
N PRO A 197 8.08 -2.18 -15.57
CA PRO A 197 7.32 -2.48 -16.78
C PRO A 197 5.85 -2.84 -16.50
N GLY A 198 5.59 -3.63 -15.45
CA GLY A 198 4.24 -3.97 -15.01
C GLY A 198 3.46 -2.75 -14.51
N LYS A 199 4.10 -1.85 -13.76
CA LYS A 199 3.49 -0.58 -13.32
C LYS A 199 3.16 0.34 -14.51
N LEU A 200 4.08 0.49 -15.46
CA LEU A 200 3.84 1.28 -16.69
C LEU A 200 2.68 0.73 -17.52
N TRP A 201 2.59 -0.58 -17.64
CA TRP A 201 1.44 -1.22 -18.26
C TRP A 201 0.13 -0.89 -17.52
N LEU A 202 0.10 -1.03 -16.19
CA LEU A 202 -1.08 -0.73 -15.38
C LEU A 202 -1.51 0.73 -15.53
N GLU A 203 -0.57 1.68 -15.52
CA GLU A 203 -0.83 3.10 -15.75
C GLU A 203 -1.54 3.34 -17.09
N ASN A 204 -1.05 2.71 -18.14
CA ASN A 204 -1.63 2.84 -19.47
C ASN A 204 -3.02 2.22 -19.55
N GLU A 205 -3.19 0.99 -19.05
CA GLU A 205 -4.50 0.31 -19.03
C GLU A 205 -5.54 1.10 -18.23
N LEU A 206 -5.18 1.62 -17.06
CA LEU A 206 -6.10 2.44 -16.27
C LEU A 206 -6.47 3.72 -16.99
N ARG A 207 -5.52 4.39 -17.63
CA ARG A 207 -5.78 5.64 -18.36
C ARG A 207 -6.68 5.43 -19.59
N GLU A 208 -6.47 4.36 -20.33
CA GLU A 208 -7.20 4.04 -21.56
C GLU A 208 -8.54 3.37 -21.30
N SER A 209 -8.73 2.73 -20.15
CA SER A 209 -9.96 2.06 -19.79
C SER A 209 -11.14 3.03 -19.73
N VAL A 210 -12.29 2.61 -20.23
CA VAL A 210 -13.58 3.34 -20.10
C VAL A 210 -14.27 3.08 -18.76
N LYS A 211 -13.78 2.13 -17.97
CA LYS A 211 -14.37 1.71 -16.70
C LYS A 211 -14.20 2.77 -15.62
N THR A 212 -15.12 2.78 -14.67
CA THR A 212 -15.00 3.54 -13.42
C THR A 212 -14.07 2.79 -12.47
N VAL A 213 -13.01 3.44 -11.99
CA VAL A 213 -12.02 2.79 -11.14
C VAL A 213 -11.82 3.58 -9.85
N LEU A 214 -11.97 2.90 -8.71
CA LEU A 214 -11.52 3.38 -7.41
C LEU A 214 -10.33 2.50 -6.98
N PHE A 215 -9.17 3.11 -6.77
CA PHE A 215 -7.98 2.35 -6.42
C PHE A 215 -7.22 2.97 -5.24
N ILE A 216 -6.65 2.10 -4.42
CA ILE A 216 -5.71 2.49 -3.35
C ILE A 216 -4.31 2.29 -3.91
N SER A 217 -3.46 3.30 -3.81
CA SER A 217 -2.04 3.17 -4.13
C SER A 217 -1.20 4.18 -3.35
N HIS A 218 0.05 3.85 -3.15
CA HIS A 218 1.09 4.70 -2.60
C HIS A 218 2.16 5.05 -3.65
N ASP A 219 2.04 4.52 -4.87
CA ASP A 219 2.94 4.84 -5.98
C ASP A 219 2.59 6.21 -6.59
N ARG A 220 3.48 7.17 -6.37
CA ARG A 220 3.29 8.57 -6.79
C ARG A 220 3.19 8.75 -8.30
N GLU A 221 3.88 7.90 -9.08
CA GLU A 221 3.78 7.93 -10.56
C GLU A 221 2.43 7.40 -11.03
N LEU A 222 1.94 6.29 -10.44
CA LEU A 222 0.61 5.77 -10.74
C LEU A 222 -0.47 6.80 -10.38
N LEU A 223 -0.37 7.42 -9.19
CA LEU A 223 -1.29 8.48 -8.77
C LEU A 223 -1.26 9.67 -9.73
N SER A 224 -0.07 10.09 -10.17
CA SER A 224 0.10 11.24 -11.05
C SER A 224 -0.41 10.99 -12.48
N ARG A 225 -0.24 9.77 -13.00
CA ARG A 225 -0.54 9.43 -14.40
C ARG A 225 -1.93 8.86 -14.61
N ALA A 226 -2.46 8.11 -13.66
CA ALA A 226 -3.74 7.42 -13.81
C ALA A 226 -4.89 8.11 -13.07
N ALA A 227 -4.67 8.76 -11.92
CA ALA A 227 -5.74 9.36 -11.15
C ALA A 227 -6.21 10.69 -11.77
N THR A 228 -7.53 10.81 -11.98
CA THR A 228 -8.19 12.06 -12.38
C THR A 228 -8.70 12.86 -11.19
N ARG A 229 -8.90 12.19 -10.06
CA ARG A 229 -9.32 12.78 -8.78
C ARG A 229 -8.69 11.99 -7.64
N ILE A 230 -8.54 12.64 -6.49
CA ILE A 230 -7.99 12.03 -5.28
C ILE A 230 -8.99 12.20 -4.15
N VAL A 231 -9.34 11.10 -3.50
CA VAL A 231 -10.11 11.08 -2.26
C VAL A 231 -9.14 10.77 -1.12
N THR A 232 -9.03 11.69 -0.18
CA THR A 232 -8.18 11.52 1.01
C THR A 232 -9.05 11.13 2.19
N ILE A 233 -8.67 10.08 2.89
CA ILE A 233 -9.27 9.67 4.16
C ILE A 233 -8.30 10.05 5.29
N GLU A 234 -8.74 10.99 6.13
CA GLU A 234 -7.97 11.50 7.28
C GLU A 234 -8.91 11.71 8.46
N ASP A 235 -8.49 11.32 9.66
CA ASP A 235 -9.25 11.49 10.92
C ASP A 235 -10.74 11.07 10.81
N GLY A 236 -10.99 9.99 10.06
CA GLY A 236 -12.33 9.43 9.85
C GLY A 236 -13.24 10.24 8.94
N ARG A 237 -12.71 11.18 8.18
CA ARG A 237 -13.42 12.01 7.20
C ARG A 237 -12.83 11.87 5.82
N SER A 238 -13.58 12.34 4.81
CA SER A 238 -13.10 12.37 3.42
C SER A 238 -12.96 13.78 2.89
N TRP A 239 -11.92 13.98 2.09
CA TRP A 239 -11.73 15.19 1.30
C TRP A 239 -11.45 14.80 -0.16
N VAL A 240 -12.06 15.51 -1.09
CA VAL A 240 -11.93 15.24 -2.53
C VAL A 240 -11.14 16.36 -3.20
N HIS A 241 -10.00 16.00 -3.80
CA HIS A 241 -9.23 16.87 -4.66
C HIS A 241 -9.60 16.62 -6.13
N GLY A 242 -10.03 17.67 -6.82
CA GLY A 242 -10.50 17.60 -8.21
C GLY A 242 -9.39 17.68 -9.27
N GLY A 243 -8.11 17.60 -8.86
CA GLY A 243 -6.94 17.67 -9.73
C GLY A 243 -6.10 16.40 -9.73
N SER A 244 -4.99 16.42 -10.46
CA SER A 244 -4.00 15.35 -10.46
C SER A 244 -3.16 15.34 -9.17
N PHE A 245 -2.41 14.27 -8.95
CA PHE A 245 -1.52 14.16 -7.79
C PHE A 245 -0.43 15.26 -7.77
N ALA A 246 -0.04 15.79 -8.93
CA ALA A 246 0.94 16.89 -9.01
C ALA A 246 0.52 18.15 -8.25
N THR A 247 -0.79 18.44 -8.17
CA THR A 247 -1.34 19.60 -7.45
C THR A 247 -1.91 19.25 -6.07
N TYR A 248 -1.85 17.97 -5.69
CA TYR A 248 -2.46 17.47 -4.47
C TYR A 248 -1.86 18.06 -3.20
N HIS A 249 -0.53 18.07 -3.07
CA HIS A 249 0.16 18.57 -1.87
C HIS A 249 -0.09 20.06 -1.64
N GLU A 250 -0.04 20.87 -2.71
CA GLU A 250 -0.33 22.30 -2.64
C GLU A 250 -1.78 22.54 -2.20
N ALA A 251 -2.75 21.87 -2.85
CA ALA A 251 -4.16 22.01 -2.50
C ALA A 251 -4.47 21.51 -1.07
N ARG A 252 -3.78 20.46 -0.61
CA ARG A 252 -3.91 19.96 0.77
C ARG A 252 -3.38 20.99 1.78
N ASN A 253 -2.24 21.59 1.52
CA ASN A 253 -1.66 22.63 2.37
C ASN A 253 -2.56 23.87 2.44
N GLU A 254 -3.04 24.38 1.31
CA GLU A 254 -3.98 25.50 1.26
C GLU A 254 -5.28 25.21 2.04
N ARG A 255 -5.81 23.97 1.93
CA ARG A 255 -6.97 23.55 2.70
C ARG A 255 -6.68 23.58 4.20
N ASN A 256 -5.56 23.01 4.62
CA ASN A 256 -5.18 22.93 6.02
C ASN A 256 -4.96 24.32 6.62
N GLU A 257 -4.27 25.21 5.95
CA GLU A 257 -4.09 26.61 6.36
C GLU A 257 -5.42 27.34 6.50
N ARG A 258 -6.36 27.10 5.57
CA ARG A 258 -7.72 27.68 5.67
C ARG A 258 -8.49 27.16 6.88
N LEU A 259 -8.41 25.86 7.17
CA LEU A 259 -9.06 25.27 8.34
C LEU A 259 -8.48 25.81 9.65
N GLU A 260 -7.15 25.97 9.73
CA GLU A 260 -6.47 26.58 10.88
C GLU A 260 -6.90 28.03 11.09
N GLU A 261 -6.98 28.81 10.00
CA GLU A 261 -7.44 30.19 10.09
C GLU A 261 -8.89 30.29 10.56
N LEU A 262 -9.80 29.44 10.03
CA LEU A 262 -11.20 29.38 10.46
C LEU A 262 -11.30 29.01 11.93
N ARG A 263 -10.50 28.04 12.39
CA ARG A 263 -10.46 27.65 13.79
C ARG A 263 -9.98 28.76 14.69
N ARG A 264 -8.90 29.44 14.32
CA ARG A 264 -8.37 30.60 15.07
C ARG A 264 -9.41 31.70 15.19
N ARG A 265 -10.10 32.05 14.09
CA ARG A 265 -11.18 33.07 14.10
C ARG A 265 -12.33 32.66 15.02
N TRP A 266 -12.71 31.39 14.99
CA TRP A 266 -13.76 30.86 15.86
C TRP A 266 -13.35 30.93 17.33
N ASP A 267 -12.13 30.52 17.67
CA ASP A 267 -11.60 30.58 19.05
C ASP A 267 -11.52 32.01 19.57
N GLU A 268 -11.10 32.96 18.74
CA GLU A 268 -11.05 34.40 19.08
C GLU A 268 -12.46 34.95 19.36
N GLU A 269 -13.45 34.65 18.50
CA GLU A 269 -14.81 35.13 18.68
C GLU A 269 -15.47 34.46 19.89
N HIS A 270 -15.26 33.18 20.11
CA HIS A 270 -15.71 32.45 21.29
C HIS A 270 -15.18 33.06 22.59
N ALA A 271 -13.85 33.36 22.60
CA ALA A 271 -13.24 34.03 23.76
C ALA A 271 -13.84 35.42 24.01
N LYS A 272 -14.08 36.23 22.95
CA LYS A 272 -14.74 37.54 23.07
C LYS A 272 -16.15 37.44 23.62
N LEU A 273 -16.95 36.49 23.13
CA LEU A 273 -18.29 36.24 23.60
C LEU A 273 -18.32 35.79 25.06
N LYS A 274 -17.45 34.88 25.48
CA LYS A 274 -17.29 34.45 26.86
C LYS A 274 -16.90 35.60 27.78
N ALA A 275 -15.93 36.42 27.37
CA ALA A 275 -15.52 37.61 28.13
C ALA A 275 -16.64 38.64 28.26
N LEU A 276 -17.46 38.85 27.20
CA LEU A 276 -18.61 39.72 27.22
C LEU A 276 -19.67 39.21 28.22
N VAL A 277 -20.01 37.93 28.16
CA VAL A 277 -20.98 37.32 29.09
C VAL A 277 -20.51 37.45 30.53
N LEU A 278 -19.24 37.16 30.82
CA LEU A 278 -18.66 37.30 32.15
C LEU A 278 -18.75 38.75 32.66
N ARG A 279 -18.36 39.73 31.81
CA ARG A 279 -18.42 41.17 32.14
C ARG A 279 -19.84 41.63 32.44
N LEU A 280 -20.82 41.21 31.62
CA LEU A 280 -22.21 41.55 31.82
C LEU A 280 -22.84 40.86 33.04
N LYS A 281 -22.43 39.62 33.34
CA LYS A 281 -22.82 38.90 34.56
C LYS A 281 -22.45 39.71 35.82
N ILE A 282 -21.17 40.16 35.88
CA ILE A 282 -20.70 40.99 37.02
C ILE A 282 -21.50 42.28 37.14
N LYS A 283 -21.74 42.96 35.99
CA LYS A 283 -22.52 44.21 36.01
C LYS A 283 -23.98 44.02 36.40
N ALA A 284 -24.61 42.92 35.97
CA ALA A 284 -26.00 42.57 36.31
C ALA A 284 -26.18 42.23 37.81
N THR A 285 -25.11 41.83 38.51
CA THR A 285 -25.15 41.62 39.97
C THR A 285 -25.36 42.93 40.74
N TYR A 286 -24.97 44.07 40.16
CA TYR A 286 -25.07 45.40 40.82
C TYR A 286 -26.08 46.32 40.16
N ASN A 287 -26.70 45.93 39.03
CA ASN A 287 -27.62 46.77 38.28
C ASN A 287 -28.67 45.94 37.54
N ASP A 288 -29.91 45.94 38.00
CA ASP A 288 -31.05 45.20 37.43
C ASP A 288 -31.31 45.53 35.94
N GLY A 289 -31.02 46.77 35.49
CA GLY A 289 -31.16 47.17 34.10
C GLY A 289 -30.19 46.44 33.14
N MET A 290 -29.14 45.81 33.66
CA MET A 290 -28.16 45.02 32.89
C MET A 290 -28.55 43.55 32.71
N ALA A 291 -29.56 43.03 33.39
CA ALA A 291 -29.98 41.64 33.31
C ALA A 291 -30.44 41.24 31.90
N SER A 292 -31.18 42.13 31.22
CA SER A 292 -31.61 41.88 29.83
C SER A 292 -30.43 41.76 28.86
N GLN A 293 -29.41 42.60 29.01
CA GLN A 293 -28.19 42.55 28.18
C GLN A 293 -27.37 41.29 28.47
N TYR A 294 -27.29 40.88 29.73
CA TYR A 294 -26.65 39.62 30.12
C TYR A 294 -27.33 38.41 29.46
N HIS A 295 -28.68 38.32 29.55
CA HIS A 295 -29.43 37.22 28.93
C HIS A 295 -29.29 37.21 27.39
N ALA A 296 -29.27 38.37 26.75
CA ALA A 296 -29.06 38.49 25.32
C ALA A 296 -27.65 38.01 24.91
N ALA A 297 -26.60 38.39 25.66
CA ALA A 297 -25.24 37.93 25.41
C ALA A 297 -25.08 36.42 25.68
N GLN A 298 -25.73 35.90 26.73
CA GLN A 298 -25.74 34.46 27.02
C GLN A 298 -26.43 33.67 25.91
N THR A 299 -27.54 34.17 25.36
CA THR A 299 -28.24 33.53 24.23
C THR A 299 -27.37 33.55 22.97
N ARG A 300 -26.63 34.65 22.71
CA ARG A 300 -25.70 34.75 21.59
C ARG A 300 -24.56 33.77 21.73
N LEU A 301 -23.95 33.64 22.91
CA LEU A 301 -22.89 32.66 23.17
C LEU A 301 -23.40 31.24 22.95
N ARG A 302 -24.56 30.89 23.52
CA ARG A 302 -25.18 29.58 23.36
C ARG A 302 -25.42 29.24 21.89
N ARG A 303 -26.00 30.16 21.10
CA ARG A 303 -26.20 29.93 19.65
C ARG A 303 -24.89 29.74 18.90
N PHE A 304 -23.83 30.45 19.29
CA PHE A 304 -22.51 30.31 18.71
C PHE A 304 -21.89 28.96 19.06
N GLU A 305 -22.05 28.48 20.29
CA GLU A 305 -21.59 27.16 20.74
C GLU A 305 -22.43 26.03 20.13
N GLU A 306 -23.74 26.22 19.93
CA GLU A 306 -24.62 25.26 19.24
C GLU A 306 -24.27 25.10 17.74
N ALA A 307 -23.82 26.16 17.10
CA ALA A 307 -23.29 26.08 15.71
C ALA A 307 -22.01 25.27 15.65
N GLY A 308 -21.28 25.16 16.75
CA GLY A 308 -20.04 24.38 16.89
C GLY A 308 -18.82 25.01 16.23
N PRO A 309 -17.63 24.50 16.54
CA PRO A 309 -16.40 24.91 15.90
C PRO A 309 -16.33 24.39 14.45
N PRO A 310 -15.55 25.06 13.57
CA PRO A 310 -15.26 24.54 12.25
C PRO A 310 -14.53 23.20 12.32
N GLU A 311 -14.44 22.51 11.19
CA GLU A 311 -13.70 21.26 11.05
C GLU A 311 -12.26 21.42 11.57
N GLU A 312 -11.80 20.43 12.36
CA GLU A 312 -10.42 20.44 12.84
C GLU A 312 -9.47 20.13 11.67
N THR A 313 -8.32 20.81 11.68
CA THR A 313 -7.26 20.48 10.72
C THR A 313 -6.80 19.05 10.96
N PRO A 314 -6.73 18.22 9.90
CA PRO A 314 -6.24 16.86 10.04
C PRO A 314 -4.83 16.84 10.64
N ARG A 315 -4.54 15.85 11.46
CA ARG A 315 -3.22 15.70 12.05
C ARG A 315 -2.24 15.24 10.98
N ASP A 316 -1.26 16.08 10.69
CA ASP A 316 -0.16 15.64 9.82
C ASP A 316 0.65 14.53 10.49
N GLN A 317 0.92 13.48 9.73
CA GLN A 317 1.92 12.51 10.13
C GLN A 317 3.28 13.20 10.20
N LYS A 318 3.91 13.18 11.38
CA LYS A 318 5.22 13.79 11.60
C LYS A 318 6.28 12.72 11.84
N VAL A 319 6.36 11.76 10.92
CA VAL A 319 7.44 10.77 10.95
C VAL A 319 8.77 11.49 10.74
N ARG A 320 9.72 11.27 11.65
CA ARG A 320 11.06 11.89 11.58
C ARG A 320 12.12 10.80 11.66
N MET A 321 12.71 10.49 10.54
CA MET A 321 13.79 9.52 10.40
C MET A 321 15.14 10.24 10.52
N ARG A 322 16.00 9.79 11.45
CA ARG A 322 17.31 10.39 11.72
C ARG A 322 18.41 9.39 11.41
N LEU A 323 18.47 8.98 10.15
CA LEU A 323 19.51 8.07 9.70
C LEU A 323 20.87 8.78 9.80
N GLN A 324 21.75 8.23 10.64
CA GLN A 324 23.09 8.77 10.83
C GLN A 324 24.10 7.74 10.34
N GLY A 325 24.87 8.12 9.34
CA GLY A 325 25.98 7.31 8.86
C GLY A 325 27.27 7.64 9.63
N GLY A 326 28.33 6.98 9.26
CA GLY A 326 29.66 7.22 9.80
C GLY A 326 30.73 7.01 8.72
N ARG A 327 31.90 7.62 8.91
CA ARG A 327 32.98 7.53 7.94
C ARG A 327 33.60 6.13 7.94
N THR A 328 33.67 5.51 6.77
CA THR A 328 34.29 4.22 6.52
C THR A 328 35.59 4.37 5.72
N GLY A 329 36.19 3.25 5.28
CA GLY A 329 37.24 3.27 4.26
C GLY A 329 36.70 3.78 2.92
N VAL A 330 37.59 4.12 2.00
CA VAL A 330 37.25 4.67 0.66
C VAL A 330 36.34 3.71 -0.11
N ARG A 331 36.63 2.41 -0.07
CA ARG A 331 35.75 1.38 -0.67
C ARG A 331 34.82 0.83 0.40
N ALA A 332 33.51 0.97 0.19
CA ALA A 332 32.49 0.42 1.08
C ALA A 332 32.21 -1.05 0.77
N VAL A 333 32.08 -1.39 -0.52
CA VAL A 333 31.85 -2.76 -0.99
C VAL A 333 32.79 -3.06 -2.16
N THR A 334 33.38 -4.22 -2.17
CA THR A 334 34.16 -4.73 -3.30
C THR A 334 33.63 -6.12 -3.67
N VAL A 335 33.27 -6.28 -4.93
CA VAL A 335 32.78 -7.52 -5.52
C VAL A 335 33.75 -7.88 -6.66
N ASP A 336 34.27 -9.11 -6.66
CA ASP A 336 35.22 -9.58 -7.62
C ASP A 336 34.80 -10.95 -8.19
N ASN A 337 34.44 -10.94 -9.47
CA ASN A 337 33.97 -12.12 -10.19
C ASN A 337 32.88 -12.91 -9.44
N LEU A 338 31.92 -12.17 -8.83
CA LEU A 338 30.82 -12.74 -8.05
C LEU A 338 29.74 -13.30 -8.99
N GLU A 339 29.38 -14.55 -8.75
CA GLU A 339 28.24 -15.22 -9.38
C GLU A 339 27.32 -15.74 -8.29
N LEU A 340 26.04 -15.38 -8.32
CA LEU A 340 25.02 -16.04 -7.53
C LEU A 340 24.50 -17.24 -8.32
N THR A 341 24.71 -18.43 -7.78
CA THR A 341 24.49 -19.69 -8.48
C THR A 341 23.09 -19.82 -9.06
N GLY A 342 22.98 -19.92 -10.38
CA GLY A 342 21.71 -20.06 -11.10
C GLY A 342 20.87 -18.77 -11.18
N LEU A 343 21.40 -17.61 -10.77
CA LEU A 343 20.69 -16.33 -10.79
C LEU A 343 21.32 -15.32 -11.75
N MET A 344 22.65 -15.17 -11.73
CA MET A 344 23.35 -14.18 -12.55
C MET A 344 24.74 -14.67 -12.95
N ARG A 345 25.26 -14.11 -14.02
CA ARG A 345 26.61 -14.33 -14.49
C ARG A 345 27.65 -13.62 -13.61
N PRO A 346 28.90 -14.08 -13.60
CA PRO A 346 29.98 -13.42 -12.87
C PRO A 346 30.12 -11.95 -13.23
N PHE A 347 30.19 -11.07 -12.20
CA PHE A 347 30.41 -9.65 -12.38
C PHE A 347 31.33 -9.09 -11.29
N SER A 348 31.90 -7.91 -11.55
CA SER A 348 32.73 -7.20 -10.59
C SER A 348 32.29 -5.78 -10.47
N VAL A 349 32.24 -5.25 -9.24
CA VAL A 349 31.86 -3.86 -8.96
C VAL A 349 32.52 -3.36 -7.70
N GLU A 350 32.85 -2.08 -7.67
CA GLU A 350 33.31 -1.37 -6.48
C GLU A 350 32.29 -0.28 -6.12
N ILE A 351 31.87 -0.24 -4.85
CA ILE A 351 31.01 0.81 -4.32
C ILE A 351 31.83 1.59 -3.31
N PHE A 352 31.86 2.92 -3.48
CA PHE A 352 32.66 3.80 -2.66
C PHE A 352 31.85 4.40 -1.51
N PHE A 353 32.55 4.89 -0.51
CA PHE A 353 31.93 5.56 0.63
C PHE A 353 31.12 6.78 0.18
N GLY A 354 29.90 6.86 0.65
CA GLY A 354 28.97 7.95 0.37
C GLY A 354 28.18 7.80 -0.92
N GLU A 355 28.46 6.78 -1.74
CA GLU A 355 27.67 6.52 -2.95
C GLU A 355 26.27 5.96 -2.60
N ARG A 356 25.31 6.31 -3.43
CA ARG A 356 23.93 5.81 -3.41
C ARG A 356 23.69 5.02 -4.69
N VAL A 357 23.72 3.69 -4.56
CA VAL A 357 23.66 2.77 -5.70
C VAL A 357 22.29 2.10 -5.74
N GLY A 358 21.58 2.26 -6.86
CA GLY A 358 20.35 1.53 -7.15
C GLY A 358 20.65 0.15 -7.76
N VAL A 359 19.97 -0.88 -7.31
CA VAL A 359 20.01 -2.22 -7.92
C VAL A 359 18.66 -2.46 -8.59
N LEU A 360 18.65 -2.42 -9.92
CA LEU A 360 17.44 -2.51 -10.73
C LEU A 360 17.43 -3.80 -11.55
N GLY A 361 16.26 -4.18 -12.04
CA GLY A 361 16.07 -5.37 -12.87
C GLY A 361 14.71 -6.01 -12.58
N SER A 362 14.30 -6.92 -13.46
CA SER A 362 12.99 -7.60 -13.34
C SER A 362 12.92 -8.50 -12.10
N ASN A 363 11.71 -8.89 -11.75
CA ASN A 363 11.48 -9.79 -10.61
C ASN A 363 12.17 -11.15 -10.87
N GLY A 364 12.82 -11.65 -9.81
CA GLY A 364 13.56 -12.92 -9.88
C GLY A 364 14.98 -12.83 -10.44
N SER A 365 15.51 -11.64 -10.78
CA SER A 365 16.89 -11.49 -11.29
C SER A 365 17.99 -11.67 -10.23
N GLY A 366 17.63 -11.81 -8.93
CA GLY A 366 18.62 -12.06 -7.86
C GLY A 366 18.96 -10.86 -7.00
N LYS A 367 18.30 -9.71 -7.17
CA LYS A 367 18.56 -8.45 -6.44
C LYS A 367 18.55 -8.62 -4.91
N SER A 368 17.49 -9.20 -4.37
CA SER A 368 17.36 -9.44 -2.92
C SER A 368 18.40 -10.41 -2.39
N HIS A 369 18.77 -11.43 -3.17
CA HIS A 369 19.84 -12.36 -2.81
C HIS A 369 21.21 -11.66 -2.74
N PHE A 370 21.45 -10.71 -3.65
CA PHE A 370 22.68 -9.91 -3.63
C PHE A 370 22.76 -9.05 -2.37
N LEU A 371 21.67 -8.34 -1.99
CA LEU A 371 21.64 -7.58 -0.74
C LEU A 371 21.81 -8.47 0.48
N ARG A 372 21.12 -9.62 0.52
CA ARG A 372 21.24 -10.60 1.60
C ARG A 372 22.68 -11.10 1.75
N LEU A 373 23.38 -11.37 0.63
CA LEU A 373 24.79 -11.76 0.65
C LEU A 373 25.64 -10.64 1.27
N LEU A 374 25.47 -9.38 0.85
CA LEU A 374 26.22 -8.24 1.38
C LEU A 374 25.92 -8.00 2.87
N ALA A 375 24.73 -8.38 3.33
CA ALA A 375 24.36 -8.35 4.75
C ALA A 375 24.99 -9.49 5.58
N GLY A 376 25.72 -10.40 4.94
CA GLY A 376 26.35 -11.56 5.59
C GLY A 376 25.45 -12.81 5.67
N GLY A 377 24.31 -12.82 4.95
CA GLY A 377 23.42 -13.99 4.88
C GLY A 377 24.00 -15.10 4.01
N GLU A 378 23.55 -16.33 4.25
CA GLU A 378 23.95 -17.50 3.49
C GLU A 378 23.26 -17.49 2.11
N VAL A 379 24.05 -17.26 1.06
CA VAL A 379 23.62 -17.32 -0.34
C VAL A 379 24.66 -18.11 -1.13
N ALA A 380 24.21 -19.10 -1.92
CA ALA A 380 25.10 -19.89 -2.78
C ALA A 380 25.74 -18.98 -3.85
N HIS A 381 27.06 -18.90 -3.83
CA HIS A 381 27.81 -18.02 -4.72
C HIS A 381 29.22 -18.56 -5.04
N THR A 382 29.80 -18.04 -6.11
CA THR A 382 31.22 -18.14 -6.42
C THR A 382 31.83 -16.75 -6.51
N GLY A 383 33.15 -16.67 -6.64
CA GLY A 383 33.86 -15.39 -6.63
C GLY A 383 34.12 -14.85 -5.23
N ARG A 384 34.38 -13.57 -5.11
CA ARG A 384 34.75 -12.91 -3.84
C ARG A 384 33.97 -11.63 -3.64
N TRP A 385 33.64 -11.36 -2.39
CA TRP A 385 33.12 -10.07 -1.97
C TRP A 385 33.65 -9.71 -0.59
N LYS A 386 33.70 -8.43 -0.29
CA LYS A 386 34.08 -7.94 1.03
C LYS A 386 33.50 -6.56 1.31
N LEU A 387 33.20 -6.31 2.56
CA LEU A 387 32.94 -4.99 3.07
C LEU A 387 34.24 -4.28 3.41
N GLY A 388 34.26 -2.97 3.20
CA GLY A 388 35.40 -2.12 3.54
C GLY A 388 35.63 -2.00 5.04
N ALA A 389 36.78 -1.43 5.39
CA ALA A 389 37.10 -1.19 6.80
C ALA A 389 36.05 -0.27 7.46
N ARG A 390 35.58 -0.63 8.66
CA ARG A 390 34.56 0.07 9.45
C ARG A 390 33.18 0.14 8.79
N VAL A 391 32.91 -0.66 7.77
CA VAL A 391 31.56 -0.78 7.24
C VAL A 391 30.75 -1.65 8.17
N VAL A 392 29.65 -1.08 8.67
CA VAL A 392 28.63 -1.77 9.46
C VAL A 392 27.37 -1.81 8.59
N PRO A 393 27.03 -2.96 7.99
CA PRO A 393 25.84 -3.06 7.16
C PRO A 393 24.58 -3.04 8.01
N GLY A 394 23.62 -2.23 7.61
CA GLY A 394 22.24 -2.28 8.10
C GLY A 394 21.35 -2.80 6.98
N HIS A 395 20.67 -3.91 7.20
CA HIS A 395 19.85 -4.55 6.19
C HIS A 395 18.36 -4.31 6.48
N PHE A 396 17.68 -3.69 5.53
CA PHE A 396 16.23 -3.63 5.49
C PHE A 396 15.76 -4.72 4.54
N ALA A 397 15.23 -5.80 5.12
CA ALA A 397 14.66 -6.91 4.35
C ALA A 397 13.16 -6.71 4.15
N GLN A 398 12.57 -7.43 3.20
CA GLN A 398 11.11 -7.43 3.03
C GLN A 398 10.41 -7.84 4.34
N THR A 399 9.27 -7.21 4.64
CA THR A 399 8.56 -7.28 5.93
C THR A 399 8.16 -8.68 6.43
N HIS A 400 8.27 -9.72 5.59
CA HIS A 400 7.89 -11.10 5.93
C HIS A 400 9.06 -11.99 6.38
N GLU A 401 10.28 -11.48 6.42
CA GLU A 401 11.50 -12.28 6.67
C GLU A 401 12.14 -12.01 8.04
N HIS A 402 11.34 -11.83 9.10
CA HIS A 402 11.83 -11.54 10.46
C HIS A 402 11.32 -12.54 11.51
N PRO A 403 11.64 -13.85 11.39
CA PRO A 403 11.22 -14.85 12.37
C PRO A 403 11.76 -14.54 13.78
N GLU A 404 12.89 -13.83 13.90
CA GLU A 404 13.53 -13.42 15.15
C GLU A 404 12.72 -12.37 15.93
N MET A 405 11.82 -11.65 15.26
CA MET A 405 10.99 -10.61 15.89
C MET A 405 9.60 -11.14 16.31
N VAL A 406 9.21 -12.31 15.83
CA VAL A 406 7.87 -12.90 16.10
C VAL A 406 7.69 -13.18 17.58
N GLY A 407 6.52 -12.87 18.14
CA GLY A 407 6.14 -13.10 19.53
C GLY A 407 6.72 -12.08 20.52
N ARG A 408 7.42 -11.04 20.03
CA ARG A 408 8.07 -10.02 20.87
C ARG A 408 7.44 -8.65 20.61
N SER A 409 7.23 -7.88 21.69
CA SER A 409 6.77 -6.50 21.57
C SER A 409 7.87 -5.55 21.09
N LEU A 410 7.49 -4.40 20.55
CA LEU A 410 8.47 -3.41 20.06
C LEU A 410 9.40 -2.93 21.17
N VAL A 411 8.88 -2.73 22.38
CA VAL A 411 9.69 -2.32 23.54
C VAL A 411 10.67 -3.41 23.94
N GLU A 412 10.26 -4.68 23.91
CA GLU A 412 11.15 -5.83 24.20
C GLU A 412 12.27 -5.96 23.17
N LEU A 413 11.96 -5.76 21.88
CA LEU A 413 12.95 -5.76 20.80
C LEU A 413 13.98 -4.63 21.01
N LEU A 414 13.51 -3.40 21.28
CA LEU A 414 14.38 -2.25 21.52
C LEU A 414 15.26 -2.41 22.79
N TRP A 415 14.72 -3.06 23.82
CA TRP A 415 15.50 -3.40 25.00
C TRP A 415 16.59 -4.42 24.69
N ALA A 416 16.24 -5.51 24.02
CA ALA A 416 17.17 -6.60 23.76
C ALA A 416 18.29 -6.22 22.79
N GLU A 417 18.00 -5.44 21.74
CA GLU A 417 18.97 -5.11 20.69
C GLU A 417 19.75 -3.83 20.99
N HIS A 418 19.13 -2.85 21.65
CA HIS A 418 19.71 -1.52 21.87
C HIS A 418 19.78 -1.11 23.33
N SER A 419 19.39 -1.98 24.27
CA SER A 419 19.37 -1.72 25.72
C SER A 419 18.59 -0.45 26.11
N LEU A 420 17.58 -0.07 25.29
CA LEU A 420 16.77 1.11 25.57
C LEU A 420 15.77 0.84 26.69
N GLN A 421 15.79 1.68 27.71
CA GLN A 421 14.77 1.69 28.76
C GLN A 421 13.41 2.04 28.17
N ARG A 422 12.31 1.54 28.76
CA ARG A 422 10.95 1.77 28.28
C ARG A 422 10.66 3.23 27.90
N HIS A 423 11.10 4.18 28.74
CA HIS A 423 10.89 5.61 28.47
C HIS A 423 11.55 6.07 27.16
N ASP A 424 12.81 5.69 26.95
CA ASP A 424 13.57 6.07 25.75
C ASP A 424 13.08 5.30 24.51
N ALA A 425 12.72 4.02 24.69
CA ALA A 425 12.06 3.23 23.65
C ALA A 425 10.76 3.91 23.17
N MET A 426 9.89 4.34 24.08
CA MET A 426 8.65 5.04 23.74
C MET A 426 8.90 6.39 23.04
N ARG A 427 9.96 7.12 23.43
CA ARG A 427 10.36 8.36 22.72
C ARG A 427 10.86 8.09 21.30
N ALA A 428 11.63 7.01 21.12
CA ALA A 428 12.08 6.58 19.79
C ALA A 428 10.88 6.17 18.91
N LEU A 429 9.99 5.34 19.43
CA LEU A 429 8.76 4.91 18.76
C LEU A 429 7.86 6.10 18.38
N ALA A 430 7.76 7.12 19.23
CA ALA A 430 6.94 8.31 18.96
C ALA A 430 7.40 9.10 17.72
N ARG A 431 8.70 9.11 17.41
CA ARG A 431 9.22 9.74 16.19
C ARG A 431 8.77 9.04 14.91
N TYR A 432 8.44 7.76 15.02
CA TYR A 432 7.96 6.90 13.94
C TYR A 432 6.45 6.66 14.00
N GLU A 433 5.74 7.38 14.89
CA GLU A 433 4.29 7.22 15.15
C GLU A 433 3.90 5.78 15.55
N LEU A 434 4.78 5.11 16.30
CA LEU A 434 4.59 3.76 16.81
C LEU A 434 4.35 3.69 18.33
N GLN A 435 4.20 4.84 19.01
CA GLN A 435 4.04 4.89 20.47
C GLN A 435 2.82 4.11 20.98
N PHE A 436 1.77 3.98 20.19
CA PHE A 436 0.57 3.22 20.56
C PHE A 436 0.70 1.72 20.32
N CYS A 437 1.77 1.31 19.64
CA CYS A 437 2.07 -0.09 19.31
C CYS A 437 3.21 -0.67 20.15
N GLY A 438 3.76 0.08 21.11
CA GLY A 438 4.97 -0.30 21.86
C GLY A 438 4.90 -1.66 22.56
N ASP A 439 3.73 -2.02 23.06
CA ASP A 439 3.47 -3.29 23.76
C ASP A 439 2.84 -4.37 22.85
N GLN A 440 2.64 -4.08 21.56
CA GLN A 440 2.09 -5.04 20.60
C GLN A 440 3.20 -5.94 20.04
N PRO A 441 2.93 -7.24 19.82
CA PRO A 441 3.83 -8.13 19.11
C PRO A 441 4.06 -7.66 17.67
N PHE A 442 5.31 -7.77 17.19
CA PHE A 442 5.71 -7.28 15.87
C PHE A 442 4.83 -7.79 14.72
N GLU A 443 4.48 -9.06 14.74
CA GLU A 443 3.63 -9.70 13.72
C GLU A 443 2.19 -9.19 13.67
N THR A 444 1.73 -8.52 14.72
CA THR A 444 0.37 -7.94 14.74
C THR A 444 0.29 -6.54 14.12
N LEU A 445 1.44 -5.96 13.80
CA LEU A 445 1.54 -4.64 13.18
C LEU A 445 1.15 -4.70 11.70
N SER A 446 0.64 -3.58 11.18
CA SER A 446 0.49 -3.43 9.72
C SER A 446 1.85 -3.40 9.02
N GLY A 447 1.90 -3.77 7.74
CA GLY A 447 3.15 -3.75 6.96
C GLY A 447 3.89 -2.41 7.03
N GLY A 448 3.17 -1.28 6.98
CA GLY A 448 3.77 0.05 7.12
C GLY A 448 4.31 0.35 8.53
N GLN A 449 3.66 -0.18 9.58
CA GLN A 449 4.19 -0.07 10.94
C GLN A 449 5.45 -0.92 11.11
N GLN A 450 5.46 -2.14 10.56
CA GLN A 450 6.63 -3.01 10.55
C GLN A 450 7.80 -2.36 9.81
N ALA A 451 7.57 -1.80 8.63
CA ALA A 451 8.59 -1.09 7.85
C ALA A 451 9.17 0.11 8.64
N ARG A 452 8.33 0.95 9.23
CA ARG A 452 8.78 2.08 10.07
C ARG A 452 9.59 1.62 11.28
N PHE A 453 9.23 0.51 11.90
CA PHE A 453 9.99 -0.06 13.01
C PHE A 453 11.35 -0.57 12.56
N GLN A 454 11.44 -1.27 11.43
CA GLN A 454 12.73 -1.70 10.87
C GLN A 454 13.66 -0.52 10.57
N ILE A 455 13.12 0.58 10.00
CA ILE A 455 13.91 1.80 9.75
C ILE A 455 14.41 2.40 11.08
N LEU A 456 13.59 2.39 12.14
CA LEU A 456 14.02 2.79 13.47
C LEU A 456 15.18 1.92 13.99
N LEU A 457 15.13 0.61 13.79
CA LEU A 457 16.24 -0.29 14.17
C LEU A 457 17.53 0.05 13.41
N LEU A 458 17.44 0.33 12.10
CA LEU A 458 18.59 0.78 11.30
C LEU A 458 19.18 2.10 11.81
N GLU A 459 18.33 3.05 12.21
CA GLU A 459 18.77 4.31 12.82
C GLU A 459 19.53 4.07 14.12
N LEU A 460 19.00 3.21 14.99
CA LEU A 460 19.58 2.92 16.30
C LEU A 460 20.87 2.09 16.21
N ALA A 461 20.97 1.23 15.20
CA ALA A 461 22.17 0.43 14.93
C ALA A 461 23.39 1.29 14.50
N GLY A 462 23.18 2.53 14.07
CA GLY A 462 24.24 3.41 13.60
C GLY A 462 24.98 2.83 12.38
N SER A 463 24.26 2.15 11.49
CA SER A 463 24.82 1.51 10.30
C SER A 463 25.51 2.53 9.40
N THR A 464 26.68 2.18 8.86
CA THR A 464 27.45 3.04 7.95
C THR A 464 27.26 2.69 6.48
N ALA A 465 26.59 1.56 6.20
CA ALA A 465 26.13 1.17 4.88
C ALA A 465 24.69 0.63 5.02
N LEU A 466 23.74 1.22 4.31
CA LEU A 466 22.35 0.77 4.27
C LEU A 466 22.14 -0.12 3.04
N LEU A 467 21.64 -1.32 3.28
CA LEU A 467 21.23 -2.30 2.28
C LEU A 467 19.71 -2.38 2.32
N LEU A 468 19.03 -1.71 1.39
CA LEU A 468 17.58 -1.51 1.41
C LEU A 468 16.91 -2.35 0.32
N ASP A 469 16.05 -3.29 0.71
CA ASP A 469 15.29 -4.13 -0.22
C ASP A 469 13.83 -3.69 -0.25
N GLU A 470 13.44 -2.97 -1.31
CA GLU A 470 12.11 -2.36 -1.52
C GLU A 470 11.60 -1.57 -0.30
N PRO A 471 12.35 -0.57 0.18
CA PRO A 471 12.05 0.07 1.46
C PRO A 471 10.77 0.90 1.47
N THR A 472 10.22 1.24 0.31
CA THR A 472 9.00 2.04 0.15
C THR A 472 7.72 1.23 -0.03
N ASP A 473 7.81 -0.09 -0.29
CA ASP A 473 6.67 -0.92 -0.71
C ASP A 473 5.48 -0.90 0.26
N ASN A 474 5.71 -0.82 1.56
CA ASN A 474 4.64 -0.83 2.56
C ASN A 474 4.47 0.51 3.28
N LEU A 475 5.18 1.54 2.85
CA LEU A 475 5.08 2.88 3.44
C LEU A 475 3.94 3.68 2.80
N ASP A 476 3.22 4.43 3.63
CA ASP A 476 2.34 5.48 3.10
C ASP A 476 3.16 6.67 2.57
N LEU A 477 2.50 7.54 1.84
CA LEU A 477 3.15 8.68 1.17
C LEU A 477 4.03 9.51 2.12
N ALA A 478 3.52 9.84 3.31
CA ALA A 478 4.25 10.64 4.27
C ALA A 478 5.48 9.91 4.86
N SER A 479 5.37 8.60 5.08
CA SER A 479 6.49 7.78 5.56
C SER A 479 7.56 7.57 4.48
N ALA A 480 7.16 7.42 3.22
CA ALA A 480 8.10 7.33 2.09
C ALA A 480 8.87 8.65 1.89
N GLU A 481 8.18 9.79 1.97
CA GLU A 481 8.82 11.12 1.93
C GLU A 481 9.81 11.32 3.09
N ALA A 482 9.42 10.91 4.31
CA ALA A 482 10.30 10.99 5.48
C ALA A 482 11.55 10.08 5.34
N LEU A 483 11.42 8.92 4.69
CA LEU A 483 12.56 8.06 4.38
C LEU A 483 13.48 8.71 3.37
N GLU A 484 12.96 9.29 2.29
CA GLU A 484 13.74 10.00 1.28
C GLU A 484 14.50 11.18 1.90
N GLU A 485 13.84 11.97 2.76
CA GLU A 485 14.47 13.06 3.49
C GLU A 485 15.58 12.55 4.42
N GLY A 486 15.32 11.45 5.16
CA GLY A 486 16.31 10.80 6.01
C GLY A 486 17.51 10.28 5.22
N LEU A 487 17.29 9.69 4.05
CA LEU A 487 18.35 9.23 3.14
C LEU A 487 19.12 10.41 2.53
N ALA A 488 18.46 11.53 2.23
CA ALA A 488 19.13 12.73 1.72
C ALA A 488 20.16 13.28 2.72
N GLY A 489 19.86 13.20 4.03
CA GLY A 489 20.77 13.61 5.10
C GLY A 489 21.81 12.56 5.50
N TYR A 490 21.67 11.32 5.05
CA TYR A 490 22.51 10.21 5.48
C TYR A 490 23.95 10.30 4.96
N GLN A 491 24.93 10.22 5.88
CA GLN A 491 26.36 10.31 5.57
C GLN A 491 27.03 8.93 5.56
N GLY A 492 26.51 8.04 4.74
CA GLY A 492 27.04 6.69 4.56
C GLY A 492 26.73 6.18 3.16
N THR A 493 27.07 4.94 2.91
CA THR A 493 26.80 4.29 1.61
C THR A 493 25.39 3.70 1.60
N VAL A 494 24.67 3.83 0.49
CA VAL A 494 23.35 3.24 0.30
C VAL A 494 23.39 2.30 -0.91
N VAL A 495 22.89 1.08 -0.73
CA VAL A 495 22.61 0.15 -1.82
C VAL A 495 21.14 -0.22 -1.73
N ALA A 496 20.34 0.21 -2.68
CA ALA A 496 18.89 0.06 -2.63
C ALA A 496 18.37 -0.71 -3.86
N VAL A 497 17.67 -1.81 -3.60
CA VAL A 497 16.79 -2.44 -4.57
C VAL A 497 15.48 -1.67 -4.52
N THR A 498 14.99 -1.20 -5.66
CA THR A 498 13.71 -0.49 -5.68
C THR A 498 13.01 -0.56 -7.03
N HIS A 499 11.69 -0.61 -6.98
CA HIS A 499 10.77 -0.37 -8.08
C HIS A 499 10.05 0.99 -7.93
N ASP A 500 10.44 1.79 -6.93
CA ASP A 500 9.96 3.16 -6.75
C ASP A 500 10.80 4.13 -7.60
N ARG A 501 10.17 4.67 -8.63
CA ARG A 501 10.81 5.60 -9.57
C ARG A 501 11.15 6.96 -8.94
N TRP A 502 10.50 7.33 -7.82
CA TRP A 502 10.82 8.55 -7.08
C TRP A 502 12.06 8.35 -6.22
N LEU A 503 12.13 7.27 -5.47
CA LEU A 503 13.32 6.92 -4.70
C LEU A 503 14.56 6.80 -5.63
N ALA A 504 14.39 6.19 -6.80
CA ALA A 504 15.47 6.04 -7.78
C ALA A 504 16.10 7.38 -8.21
N ARG A 505 15.32 8.48 -8.23
CA ARG A 505 15.86 9.83 -8.56
C ARG A 505 16.87 10.36 -7.55
N SER A 506 16.90 9.81 -6.34
CA SER A 506 17.84 10.15 -5.27
C SER A 506 19.13 9.33 -5.28
N LEU A 507 19.26 8.38 -6.22
CA LEU A 507 20.41 7.49 -6.35
C LEU A 507 21.37 7.99 -7.42
N ASP A 508 22.69 7.77 -7.22
CA ASP A 508 23.75 8.37 -8.04
C ASP A 508 24.07 7.54 -9.28
N ARG A 509 23.99 6.20 -9.18
CA ARG A 509 24.22 5.23 -10.27
C ARG A 509 23.48 3.92 -10.02
N PHE A 510 23.43 3.09 -11.04
CA PHE A 510 22.61 1.89 -11.02
C PHE A 510 23.40 0.67 -11.47
N LEU A 511 23.18 -0.45 -10.76
CA LEU A 511 23.54 -1.80 -11.16
C LEU A 511 22.31 -2.45 -11.77
N ILE A 512 22.36 -2.78 -13.03
CA ILE A 512 21.25 -3.38 -13.75
C ILE A 512 21.44 -4.89 -13.81
N PHE A 513 20.50 -5.62 -13.25
CA PHE A 513 20.44 -7.08 -13.27
C PHE A 513 19.56 -7.52 -14.42
N GLY A 514 20.19 -7.82 -15.55
CA GLY A 514 19.52 -8.20 -16.79
C GLY A 514 18.78 -9.54 -16.70
N ALA A 515 17.76 -9.69 -17.52
CA ALA A 515 16.97 -10.93 -17.60
C ALA A 515 17.81 -12.12 -18.11
N ASP A 516 18.88 -11.87 -18.84
CA ASP A 516 19.84 -12.87 -19.31
C ASP A 516 20.91 -13.25 -18.25
N GLY A 517 20.79 -12.71 -17.04
CA GLY A 517 21.72 -12.89 -15.93
C GLY A 517 22.96 -11.99 -16.00
N SER A 518 23.09 -11.10 -16.98
CA SER A 518 24.19 -10.12 -17.01
C SER A 518 23.97 -9.04 -15.95
N VAL A 519 25.08 -8.48 -15.43
CA VAL A 519 25.06 -7.34 -14.51
C VAL A 519 25.98 -6.26 -15.06
N TYR A 520 25.47 -5.04 -15.21
CA TYR A 520 26.22 -3.92 -15.73
C TYR A 520 25.86 -2.60 -15.01
N GLU A 521 26.69 -1.59 -15.16
CA GLU A 521 26.52 -0.30 -14.50
C GLU A 521 26.01 0.74 -15.48
N THR A 522 25.10 1.62 -15.00
CA THR A 522 24.59 2.78 -15.75
C THR A 522 24.49 4.01 -14.86
N PRO A 523 24.64 5.24 -15.40
CA PRO A 523 24.38 6.46 -14.66
C PRO A 523 22.89 6.78 -14.52
N GLU A 524 22.05 6.20 -15.39
CA GLU A 524 20.61 6.42 -15.41
C GLU A 524 19.86 5.11 -15.16
N PRO A 525 18.66 5.15 -14.56
CA PRO A 525 17.89 3.94 -14.30
C PRO A 525 17.39 3.31 -15.60
N VAL A 526 17.59 2.01 -15.73
CA VAL A 526 17.05 1.17 -16.81
C VAL A 526 16.00 0.25 -16.21
N TRP A 527 14.79 0.28 -16.74
CA TRP A 527 13.65 -0.40 -16.15
C TRP A 527 13.15 -1.60 -16.94
N ASP A 528 13.42 -1.64 -18.25
CA ASP A 528 12.96 -2.69 -19.14
C ASP A 528 14.13 -3.55 -19.62
N GLU A 529 14.45 -4.60 -18.86
CA GLU A 529 15.48 -5.61 -19.17
C GLU A 529 14.88 -6.96 -19.60
N GLY A 530 13.59 -6.96 -19.95
CA GLY A 530 12.88 -8.17 -20.31
C GLY A 530 12.47 -9.02 -19.09
N ARG A 531 11.89 -10.19 -19.33
CA ARG A 531 11.49 -11.15 -18.28
C ARG A 531 12.56 -12.20 -18.09
N VAL A 532 12.87 -12.53 -16.84
CA VAL A 532 13.72 -13.68 -16.51
C VAL A 532 12.98 -14.97 -16.89
N VAL A 533 13.47 -15.64 -17.93
CA VAL A 533 12.99 -16.98 -18.30
C VAL A 533 13.91 -17.99 -17.64
N ARG A 534 13.42 -18.71 -16.64
CA ARG A 534 14.11 -19.85 -16.05
C ARG A 534 13.69 -21.11 -16.80
N GLU A 535 14.62 -21.78 -17.46
CA GLU A 535 14.42 -23.15 -17.87
C GLU A 535 14.22 -24.00 -16.60
N ARG A 536 13.08 -24.65 -16.51
CA ARG A 536 12.68 -25.52 -15.38
C ARG A 536 13.12 -26.93 -15.66
#